data_0ba316058fa6f8322fb2343db7a67c87
#
_entry.id   0ba316058fa6f8322fb2343db7a67c87
#
_cell.length_a   1.000
_cell.length_b   1.000
_cell.length_c   1.000
_cell.angle_alpha   90.00
_cell.angle_beta   90.00
_cell.angle_gamma   90.00
#
_symmetry.space_group_name_H-M   'P 1'
#
loop_
_entity.id
_entity.type
_entity.pdbx_description
1 polymer ?
#
loop_
_entity_poly.entity_id
_entity_poly.type
_entity_poly.pdbx_seq_one_letter_code
_entity_poly.pdbx_strand_id
1 'polypeptide(L)'
;MLTRPNARWIYYPICWLAVLSLLLHSAFYDWNLLTPIDVGGTFMGGIGGQLFASGWVAATVALLLAMLARIPGAINACILAGLMPLAIGMWWQINYPDDAEQRIYSISPHEIGSAMLIGALLLGLGLFLRSRLRKQRAPSLWAMIGRSATAILILTVFIGVPIYVARQMSLPHCAFTEDGQQLTICLSDDDNERVIVD
;
A
#
# COMPACT_ATOMS: atom_id res chain seq x y z
N MET A 1 -24.36 20.47 36.94
CA MET A 1 -24.05 20.38 35.49
C MET A 1 -22.84 19.49 35.35
N LEU A 2 -23.04 18.22 35.06
CA LEU A 2 -21.94 17.29 34.76
C LEU A 2 -21.32 17.69 33.42
N THR A 3 -20.12 18.26 33.46
CA THR A 3 -19.32 18.53 32.27
C THR A 3 -19.10 17.21 31.56
N ARG A 4 -19.76 17.00 30.40
CA ARG A 4 -19.49 15.84 29.52
C ARG A 4 -18.00 15.80 29.27
N PRO A 5 -17.34 14.67 29.56
CA PRO A 5 -15.93 14.54 29.27
C PRO A 5 -15.72 14.90 27.79
N ASN A 6 -14.76 15.78 27.52
CA ASN A 6 -14.51 16.27 26.18
C ASN A 6 -14.23 15.06 25.27
N ALA A 7 -15.20 14.63 24.49
CA ALA A 7 -15.08 13.48 23.59
C ALA A 7 -13.87 13.61 22.65
N ARG A 8 -13.31 14.80 22.48
CA ARG A 8 -12.05 15.06 21.81
C ARG A 8 -10.86 14.35 22.47
N TRP A 9 -10.86 14.19 23.79
CA TRP A 9 -9.78 13.53 24.54
C TRP A 9 -9.62 12.05 24.18
N ILE A 10 -10.72 11.39 23.83
CA ILE A 10 -10.72 9.98 23.39
C ILE A 10 -10.46 9.90 21.86
N TYR A 11 -11.07 10.80 21.08
CA TYR A 11 -10.97 10.78 19.63
C TYR A 11 -9.54 11.02 19.14
N TYR A 12 -8.81 12.00 19.70
CA TYR A 12 -7.45 12.31 19.26
C TYR A 12 -6.45 11.16 19.42
N PRO A 13 -6.34 10.49 20.59
CA PRO A 13 -5.46 9.35 20.75
C PRO A 13 -5.77 8.20 19.79
N ILE A 14 -7.06 7.90 19.58
CA ILE A 14 -7.47 6.84 18.62
C ILE A 14 -7.01 7.19 17.20
N CYS A 15 -7.25 8.42 16.76
CA CYS A 15 -6.78 8.88 15.46
C CYS A 15 -5.26 8.82 15.33
N TRP A 16 -4.52 9.23 16.35
CA TRP A 16 -3.07 9.16 16.36
C TRP A 16 -2.55 7.73 16.29
N LEU A 17 -3.14 6.81 17.05
CA LEU A 17 -2.77 5.38 17.00
C LEU A 17 -3.07 4.79 15.62
N ALA A 18 -4.22 5.08 15.04
CA ALA A 18 -4.59 4.61 13.70
C ALA A 18 -3.62 5.17 12.63
N VAL A 19 -3.32 6.47 12.67
CA VAL A 19 -2.40 7.10 11.72
C VAL A 19 -0.97 6.57 11.90
N LEU A 20 -0.52 6.36 13.13
CA LEU A 20 0.78 5.76 13.41
C LEU A 20 0.86 4.32 12.88
N SER A 21 -0.18 3.53 13.10
CA SER A 21 -0.27 2.17 12.55
C SER A 21 -0.18 2.18 11.03
N LEU A 22 -0.93 3.06 10.34
CA LEU A 22 -0.85 3.20 8.89
C LEU A 22 0.55 3.61 8.41
N LEU A 23 1.21 4.53 9.12
CA LEU A 23 2.57 4.95 8.80
C LEU A 23 3.57 3.79 8.95
N LEU A 24 3.46 3.01 10.03
CA LEU A 24 4.33 1.85 10.25
C LEU A 24 4.11 0.77 9.19
N HIS A 25 2.85 0.53 8.78
CA HIS A 25 2.55 -0.39 7.69
C HIS A 25 3.10 0.13 6.35
N SER A 26 2.93 1.42 6.04
CA SER A 26 3.53 2.02 4.85
C SER A 26 5.04 1.84 4.84
N ALA A 27 5.73 2.13 5.95
CA ALA A 27 7.17 1.95 6.08
C ALA A 27 7.61 0.49 5.90
N PHE A 28 6.85 -0.44 6.47
CA PHE A 28 7.10 -1.88 6.31
C PHE A 28 6.99 -2.31 4.85
N TYR A 29 5.96 -1.85 4.15
CA TYR A 29 5.79 -2.16 2.73
C TYR A 29 6.82 -1.45 1.85
N ASP A 30 7.18 -0.18 2.13
CA ASP A 30 8.25 0.53 1.43
C ASP A 30 9.58 -0.24 1.52
N TRP A 31 9.92 -0.70 2.72
CA TRP A 31 11.13 -1.47 2.93
C TRP A 31 11.12 -2.80 2.16
N ASN A 32 10.05 -3.59 2.31
CA ASN A 32 9.98 -4.92 1.68
C ASN A 32 9.79 -4.84 0.16
N LEU A 33 9.14 -3.80 -0.36
CA LEU A 33 8.95 -3.62 -1.80
C LEU A 33 10.22 -3.14 -2.50
N LEU A 34 10.96 -2.21 -1.87
CA LEU A 34 12.13 -1.58 -2.49
C LEU A 34 13.43 -2.33 -2.21
N THR A 35 13.49 -3.14 -1.16
CA THR A 35 14.68 -3.93 -0.84
C THR A 35 14.77 -5.13 -1.76
N PRO A 36 15.89 -5.34 -2.48
CA PRO A 36 16.14 -6.56 -3.22
C PRO A 36 16.10 -7.75 -2.27
N ILE A 37 15.19 -8.69 -2.52
CA ILE A 37 15.06 -9.91 -1.71
C ILE A 37 15.61 -11.04 -2.55
N ASP A 38 16.59 -11.75 -2.01
CA ASP A 38 17.02 -13.02 -2.56
C ASP A 38 15.96 -14.09 -2.22
N VAL A 39 14.97 -14.21 -3.07
CA VAL A 39 13.85 -15.16 -2.89
C VAL A 39 14.11 -16.45 -3.64
N GLY A 40 15.39 -16.83 -3.78
CA GLY A 40 15.78 -18.15 -4.24
C GLY A 40 14.78 -18.84 -5.19
N GLY A 41 14.49 -18.23 -6.33
CA GLY A 41 13.77 -18.84 -7.45
C GLY A 41 12.42 -19.49 -7.14
N THR A 42 11.73 -19.13 -6.08
CA THR A 42 10.57 -19.89 -5.65
C THR A 42 9.24 -19.21 -5.94
N PHE A 43 8.27 -20.06 -6.17
CA PHE A 43 6.83 -19.87 -6.16
C PHE A 43 6.32 -18.78 -5.19
N MET A 44 6.90 -18.61 -4.02
CA MET A 44 6.53 -17.58 -3.06
C MET A 44 7.00 -16.17 -3.45
N GLY A 45 8.04 -16.01 -4.25
CA GLY A 45 8.60 -14.70 -4.61
C GLY A 45 7.62 -13.83 -5.39
N GLY A 46 6.97 -14.39 -6.41
CA GLY A 46 5.98 -13.64 -7.21
C GLY A 46 4.74 -13.26 -6.41
N ILE A 47 4.20 -14.17 -5.62
CA ILE A 47 3.02 -13.92 -4.76
C ILE A 47 3.40 -12.92 -3.65
N GLY A 48 4.57 -13.07 -3.04
CA GLY A 48 5.06 -12.15 -2.01
C GLY A 48 5.15 -10.70 -2.53
N GLY A 49 5.75 -10.49 -3.70
CA GLY A 49 5.83 -9.18 -4.34
C GLY A 49 4.47 -8.56 -4.61
N GLN A 50 3.51 -9.32 -5.11
CA GLN A 50 2.13 -8.86 -5.33
C GLN A 50 1.41 -8.48 -4.03
N LEU A 51 1.60 -9.27 -2.96
CA LEU A 51 1.03 -8.96 -1.65
C LEU A 51 1.63 -7.67 -1.07
N PHE A 52 2.95 -7.49 -1.16
CA PHE A 52 3.60 -6.26 -0.71
C PHE A 52 3.17 -5.05 -1.54
N ALA A 53 3.08 -5.18 -2.86
CA ALA A 53 2.62 -4.10 -3.72
C ALA A 53 1.15 -3.71 -3.43
N SER A 54 0.26 -4.68 -3.29
CA SER A 54 -1.15 -4.42 -2.96
C SER A 54 -1.32 -3.82 -1.56
N GLY A 55 -0.56 -4.30 -0.58
CA GLY A 55 -0.52 -3.75 0.78
C GLY A 55 0.00 -2.31 0.80
N TRP A 56 1.05 -2.03 0.03
CA TRP A 56 1.59 -0.69 -0.13
C TRP A 56 0.58 0.28 -0.74
N VAL A 57 -0.11 -0.12 -1.82
CA VAL A 57 -1.19 0.69 -2.44
C VAL A 57 -2.30 0.95 -1.43
N ALA A 58 -2.77 -0.08 -0.72
CA ALA A 58 -3.83 0.06 0.28
C ALA A 58 -3.43 1.01 1.43
N ALA A 59 -2.22 0.89 1.96
CA ALA A 59 -1.70 1.78 3.02
C ALA A 59 -1.57 3.22 2.52
N THR A 60 -1.07 3.42 1.30
CA THR A 60 -0.93 4.74 0.68
C THR A 60 -2.29 5.41 0.47
N VAL A 61 -3.27 4.68 -0.06
CA VAL A 61 -4.64 5.18 -0.25
C VAL A 61 -5.28 5.50 1.11
N ALA A 62 -5.09 4.65 2.12
CA ALA A 62 -5.60 4.91 3.47
C ALA A 62 -5.02 6.19 4.08
N LEU A 63 -3.70 6.43 3.94
CA LEU A 63 -3.05 7.66 4.38
C LEU A 63 -3.55 8.89 3.62
N LEU A 64 -3.74 8.80 2.30
CA LEU A 64 -4.31 9.86 1.48
C LEU A 64 -5.74 10.21 1.93
N LEU A 65 -6.58 9.22 2.13
CA LEU A 65 -7.96 9.42 2.61
C LEU A 65 -7.97 10.03 4.01
N ALA A 66 -7.10 9.56 4.92
CA ALA A 66 -6.96 10.12 6.26
C ALA A 66 -6.52 11.60 6.21
N MET A 67 -5.60 11.94 5.31
CA MET A 67 -5.15 13.31 5.08
C MET A 67 -6.26 14.19 4.51
N LEU A 68 -6.99 13.73 3.50
CA LEU A 68 -8.12 14.45 2.90
C LEU A 68 -9.28 14.62 3.90
N ALA A 69 -9.53 13.63 4.73
CA ALA A 69 -10.50 13.70 5.83
C ALA A 69 -10.03 14.62 6.97
N ARG A 70 -8.78 15.11 6.92
CA ARG A 70 -8.16 15.95 7.96
C ARG A 70 -8.10 15.27 9.33
N ILE A 71 -7.82 13.97 9.33
CA ILE A 71 -7.61 13.21 10.57
C ILE A 71 -6.35 13.75 11.26
N PRO A 72 -6.39 13.95 12.59
CA PRO A 72 -5.24 14.45 13.33
C PRO A 72 -3.98 13.62 13.09
N GLY A 73 -2.88 14.29 12.74
CA GLY A 73 -1.61 13.62 12.45
C GLY A 73 -1.42 13.15 11.02
N ALA A 74 -2.50 12.91 10.25
CA ALA A 74 -2.44 12.31 8.92
C ALA A 74 -1.58 13.09 7.91
N ILE A 75 -1.59 14.43 7.96
CA ILE A 75 -0.75 15.26 7.07
C ILE A 75 0.73 15.01 7.33
N ASN A 76 1.14 14.95 8.60
CA ASN A 76 2.53 14.68 8.94
C ASN A 76 2.91 13.24 8.60
N ALA A 77 2.01 12.29 8.79
CA ALA A 77 2.22 10.90 8.41
C ALA A 77 2.36 10.75 6.88
N CYS A 78 1.56 11.44 6.07
CA CYS A 78 1.73 11.48 4.61
C CYS A 78 3.07 12.09 4.18
N ILE A 79 3.53 13.14 4.84
CA ILE A 79 4.84 13.72 4.57
C ILE A 79 5.96 12.70 4.86
N LEU A 80 5.89 12.01 6.01
CA LEU A 80 6.86 10.98 6.39
C LEU A 80 6.79 9.77 5.45
N ALA A 81 5.58 9.28 5.13
CA ALA A 81 5.37 8.19 4.19
C ALA A 81 5.86 8.53 2.77
N GLY A 82 5.83 9.79 2.36
CA GLY A 82 6.42 10.23 1.10
C GLY A 82 7.94 10.32 1.13
N LEU A 83 8.54 10.62 2.29
CA LEU A 83 9.99 10.66 2.45
C LEU A 83 10.64 9.27 2.45
N MET A 84 9.94 8.25 2.94
CA MET A 84 10.49 6.88 3.05
C MET A 84 10.86 6.27 1.71
N PRO A 85 9.95 6.16 0.71
CA PRO A 85 10.32 5.59 -0.59
C PRO A 85 11.37 6.44 -1.33
N LEU A 86 11.45 7.75 -1.06
CA LEU A 86 12.54 8.59 -1.58
C LEU A 86 13.88 8.20 -0.96
N ALA A 87 13.96 8.08 0.37
CA ALA A 87 15.20 7.75 1.06
C ALA A 87 15.67 6.33 0.74
N ILE A 88 14.77 5.33 0.83
CA ILE A 88 15.06 3.94 0.55
C ILE A 88 15.39 3.76 -0.95
N GLY A 89 14.60 4.36 -1.84
CA GLY A 89 14.80 4.28 -3.28
C GLY A 89 16.12 4.92 -3.72
N MET A 90 16.50 6.08 -3.16
CA MET A 90 17.83 6.67 -3.41
C MET A 90 18.95 5.75 -2.94
N TRP A 91 18.82 5.17 -1.75
CA TRP A 91 19.80 4.23 -1.24
C TRP A 91 20.01 3.05 -2.20
N TRP A 92 18.92 2.42 -2.65
CA TRP A 92 18.98 1.27 -3.56
C TRP A 92 19.37 1.65 -4.99
N GLN A 93 19.05 2.84 -5.47
CA GLN A 93 19.54 3.32 -6.76
C GLN A 93 21.07 3.46 -6.79
N ILE A 94 21.65 3.93 -5.66
CA ILE A 94 23.12 4.08 -5.54
C ILE A 94 23.80 2.73 -5.33
N ASN A 95 23.17 1.83 -4.57
CA ASN A 95 23.73 0.52 -4.20
C ASN A 95 23.07 -0.63 -4.99
N TYR A 96 22.61 -0.36 -6.22
CA TYR A 96 21.95 -1.39 -7.02
C TYR A 96 22.92 -2.52 -7.34
N PRO A 97 22.52 -3.81 -7.19
CA PRO A 97 23.42 -4.94 -7.38
C PRO A 97 24.02 -4.97 -8.79
N ASP A 98 25.33 -5.15 -8.89
CA ASP A 98 26.01 -5.35 -10.17
C ASP A 98 25.90 -6.79 -10.67
N ASP A 99 25.67 -7.73 -9.76
CA ASP A 99 25.57 -9.14 -10.07
C ASP A 99 24.25 -9.47 -10.80
N ALA A 100 24.39 -10.21 -11.93
CA ALA A 100 23.25 -10.60 -12.76
C ALA A 100 22.27 -11.52 -12.03
N GLU A 101 22.76 -12.42 -11.15
CA GLU A 101 21.90 -13.31 -10.36
C GLU A 101 21.04 -12.56 -9.38
N GLN A 102 21.60 -11.55 -8.70
CA GLN A 102 20.86 -10.72 -7.76
C GLN A 102 19.85 -9.82 -8.45
N ARG A 103 20.11 -9.39 -9.70
CA ARG A 103 19.18 -8.57 -10.49
C ARG A 103 17.90 -9.29 -10.87
N ILE A 104 17.94 -10.61 -11.05
CA ILE A 104 16.77 -11.40 -11.44
C ILE A 104 15.66 -11.33 -10.36
N TYR A 105 16.06 -11.22 -9.10
CA TYR A 105 15.13 -11.24 -7.96
C TYR A 105 14.87 -9.85 -7.35
N SER A 106 15.52 -8.81 -7.87
CA SER A 106 15.33 -7.44 -7.42
C SER A 106 14.37 -6.68 -8.31
N ILE A 107 13.62 -5.75 -7.72
CA ILE A 107 12.82 -4.82 -8.52
C ILE A 107 13.75 -4.00 -9.42
N SER A 108 13.27 -3.67 -10.61
CA SER A 108 14.05 -2.91 -11.57
C SER A 108 14.31 -1.48 -11.11
N PRO A 109 15.40 -0.81 -11.55
CA PRO A 109 15.65 0.60 -11.25
C PRO A 109 14.51 1.52 -11.68
N HIS A 110 13.76 1.14 -12.72
CA HIS A 110 12.58 1.86 -13.18
C HIS A 110 11.42 1.78 -12.18
N GLU A 111 11.20 0.61 -11.58
CA GLU A 111 10.16 0.42 -10.55
C GLU A 111 10.51 1.17 -9.26
N ILE A 112 11.80 1.15 -8.86
CA ILE A 112 12.30 1.98 -7.76
C ILE A 112 12.02 3.46 -8.05
N GLY A 113 12.33 3.93 -9.28
CA GLY A 113 12.04 5.28 -9.72
C GLY A 113 10.55 5.64 -9.66
N SER A 114 9.67 4.71 -10.04
CA SER A 114 8.22 4.88 -9.96
C SER A 114 7.73 5.02 -8.52
N ALA A 115 8.24 4.21 -7.61
CA ALA A 115 7.91 4.31 -6.18
C ALA A 115 8.42 5.65 -5.60
N MET A 116 9.63 6.08 -5.97
CA MET A 116 10.17 7.40 -5.59
C MET A 116 9.30 8.55 -6.10
N LEU A 117 8.79 8.46 -7.34
CA LEU A 117 7.88 9.46 -7.91
C LEU A 117 6.59 9.56 -7.09
N ILE A 118 5.99 8.44 -6.73
CA ILE A 118 4.80 8.40 -5.88
C ILE A 118 5.12 9.00 -4.50
N GLY A 119 6.27 8.67 -3.91
CA GLY A 119 6.75 9.27 -2.67
C GLY A 119 6.88 10.79 -2.77
N ALA A 120 7.46 11.30 -3.86
CA ALA A 120 7.59 12.73 -4.11
C ALA A 120 6.23 13.42 -4.24
N LEU A 121 5.26 12.79 -4.91
CA LEU A 121 3.89 13.30 -5.03
C LEU A 121 3.19 13.35 -3.66
N LEU A 122 3.31 12.30 -2.85
CA LEU A 122 2.76 12.26 -1.48
C LEU A 122 3.36 13.37 -0.61
N LEU A 123 4.68 13.52 -0.64
CA LEU A 123 5.40 14.56 0.08
C LEU A 123 4.93 15.95 -0.36
N GLY A 124 4.90 16.21 -1.68
CA GLY A 124 4.48 17.48 -2.25
C GLY A 124 3.04 17.83 -1.87
N LEU A 125 2.12 16.86 -1.98
CA LEU A 125 0.72 17.03 -1.60
C LEU A 125 0.57 17.29 -0.10
N GLY A 126 1.30 16.54 0.74
CA GLY A 126 1.31 16.73 2.20
C GLY A 126 1.79 18.13 2.59
N LEU A 127 2.90 18.61 2.01
CA LEU A 127 3.43 19.96 2.25
C LEU A 127 2.47 21.05 1.75
N PHE A 128 1.88 20.86 0.56
CA PHE A 128 0.89 21.78 0.00
C PHE A 128 -0.34 21.89 0.91
N LEU A 129 -0.92 20.78 1.34
CA LEU A 129 -2.07 20.79 2.23
C LEU A 129 -1.71 21.37 3.61
N ARG A 130 -0.55 21.05 4.14
CA ARG A 130 -0.07 21.65 5.40
C ARG A 130 -0.02 23.17 5.32
N SER A 131 0.49 23.73 4.23
CA SER A 131 0.56 25.18 4.03
C SER A 131 -0.81 25.82 3.91
N ARG A 132 -1.75 25.19 3.21
CA ARG A 132 -3.12 25.68 3.00
C ARG A 132 -3.98 25.57 4.26
N LEU A 133 -3.87 24.43 4.97
CA LEU A 133 -4.74 24.13 6.13
C LEU A 133 -4.29 24.84 7.42
N ARG A 134 -3.04 25.28 7.52
CA ARG A 134 -2.52 25.98 8.69
C ARG A 134 -3.34 27.24 9.04
N LYS A 135 -3.96 27.87 8.03
CA LYS A 135 -4.76 29.09 8.17
C LYS A 135 -6.24 28.83 8.46
N GLN A 136 -6.69 27.55 8.42
CA GLN A 136 -8.10 27.23 8.56
C GLN A 136 -8.45 26.88 10.02
N ARG A 137 -9.68 27.28 10.40
CA ARG A 137 -10.23 26.96 11.72
C ARG A 137 -10.40 25.45 11.91
N ALA A 138 -10.07 24.94 13.09
CA ALA A 138 -10.26 23.52 13.39
C ALA A 138 -11.74 23.10 13.18
N PRO A 139 -12.00 21.97 12.52
CA PRO A 139 -13.35 21.48 12.27
C PRO A 139 -14.04 21.10 13.59
N SER A 140 -15.38 21.08 13.57
CA SER A 140 -16.16 20.57 14.70
C SER A 140 -15.93 19.06 14.88
N LEU A 141 -16.12 18.52 16.09
CA LEU A 141 -15.96 17.09 16.37
C LEU A 141 -16.83 16.21 15.46
N TRP A 142 -18.08 16.62 15.26
CA TRP A 142 -19.01 15.90 14.38
C TRP A 142 -18.56 15.88 12.92
N ALA A 143 -18.02 17.00 12.42
CA ALA A 143 -17.44 17.05 11.08
C ALA A 143 -16.20 16.14 10.96
N MET A 144 -15.40 16.02 12.03
CA MET A 144 -14.24 15.11 12.04
C MET A 144 -14.69 13.65 12.01
N ILE A 145 -15.66 13.27 12.84
CA ILE A 145 -16.22 11.92 12.87
C ILE A 145 -16.84 11.56 11.51
N GLY A 146 -17.66 12.45 10.95
CA GLY A 146 -18.30 12.24 9.65
C GLY A 146 -17.27 12.01 8.54
N ARG A 147 -16.22 12.83 8.47
CA ARG A 147 -15.12 12.67 7.49
C ARG A 147 -14.37 11.36 7.68
N SER A 148 -14.10 10.97 8.95
CA SER A 148 -13.43 9.68 9.22
C SER A 148 -14.30 8.51 8.79
N ALA A 149 -15.60 8.54 9.05
CA ALA A 149 -16.54 7.51 8.59
C ALA A 149 -16.59 7.42 7.07
N THR A 150 -16.63 8.57 6.38
CA THR A 150 -16.58 8.61 4.90
C THR A 150 -15.28 8.04 4.37
N ALA A 151 -14.14 8.38 4.97
CA ALA A 151 -12.83 7.84 4.56
C ALA A 151 -12.76 6.32 4.74
N ILE A 152 -13.26 5.80 5.86
CA ILE A 152 -13.34 4.36 6.12
C ILE A 152 -14.25 3.68 5.09
N LEU A 153 -15.41 4.24 4.80
CA LEU A 153 -16.33 3.69 3.80
C LEU A 153 -15.67 3.61 2.42
N ILE A 154 -15.03 4.68 1.97
CA ILE A 154 -14.32 4.71 0.67
C ILE A 154 -13.22 3.65 0.65
N LEU A 155 -12.43 3.53 1.72
CA LEU A 155 -11.37 2.54 1.82
C LEU A 155 -11.92 1.11 1.79
N THR A 156 -13.02 0.85 2.50
CA THR A 156 -13.70 -0.46 2.51
C THR A 156 -14.18 -0.84 1.10
N VAL A 157 -14.75 0.11 0.36
CA VAL A 157 -15.17 -0.12 -1.04
C VAL A 157 -13.94 -0.34 -1.93
N PHE A 158 -12.89 0.47 -1.77
CA PHE A 158 -11.66 0.37 -2.56
C PHE A 158 -10.97 -1.00 -2.40
N ILE A 159 -10.95 -1.55 -1.19
CA ILE A 159 -10.35 -2.87 -0.91
C ILE A 159 -11.35 -4.00 -1.21
N GLY A 160 -12.61 -3.83 -0.81
CA GLY A 160 -13.63 -4.88 -0.85
C GLY A 160 -14.09 -5.22 -2.27
N VAL A 161 -14.22 -4.22 -3.15
CA VAL A 161 -14.68 -4.45 -4.53
C VAL A 161 -13.72 -5.32 -5.32
N PRO A 162 -12.39 -5.05 -5.36
CA PRO A 162 -11.45 -5.94 -6.05
C PRO A 162 -11.46 -7.38 -5.50
N ILE A 163 -11.53 -7.54 -4.17
CA ILE A 163 -11.59 -8.86 -3.56
C ILE A 163 -12.89 -9.59 -3.95
N TYR A 164 -14.02 -8.89 -3.96
CA TYR A 164 -15.29 -9.45 -4.37
C TYR A 164 -15.26 -9.86 -5.84
N VAL A 165 -14.77 -9.02 -6.74
CA VAL A 165 -14.62 -9.31 -8.16
C VAL A 165 -13.69 -10.49 -8.39
N ALA A 166 -12.53 -10.52 -7.72
CA ALA A 166 -11.57 -11.62 -7.82
C ALA A 166 -12.17 -12.97 -7.40
N ARG A 167 -13.06 -12.97 -6.40
CA ARG A 167 -13.79 -14.20 -5.99
C ARG A 167 -14.84 -14.68 -7.00
N GLN A 168 -15.30 -13.80 -7.88
CA GLN A 168 -16.27 -14.16 -8.94
C GLN A 168 -15.59 -14.62 -10.23
N MET A 169 -14.28 -14.36 -10.35
CA MET A 169 -13.50 -14.86 -11.48
C MET A 169 -13.30 -16.36 -11.33
N SER A 170 -13.53 -17.10 -12.43
CA SER A 170 -13.14 -18.51 -12.50
C SER A 170 -11.64 -18.64 -12.26
N LEU A 171 -11.24 -19.64 -11.48
CA LEU A 171 -9.82 -19.94 -11.30
C LEU A 171 -9.18 -20.20 -12.67
N PRO A 172 -7.94 -19.74 -12.88
CA PRO A 172 -7.24 -19.99 -14.13
C PRO A 172 -7.08 -21.50 -14.33
N HIS A 173 -7.35 -21.96 -15.56
CA HIS A 173 -7.14 -23.35 -15.95
C HIS A 173 -5.65 -23.70 -15.80
N CYS A 174 -5.38 -24.99 -15.59
CA CYS A 174 -4.00 -25.49 -15.57
C CYS A 174 -3.36 -25.32 -16.93
N ALA A 175 -2.26 -24.55 -17.01
CA ALA A 175 -1.48 -24.42 -18.22
C ALA A 175 -0.30 -25.39 -18.19
N PHE A 176 -0.10 -26.11 -19.30
CA PHE A 176 1.01 -27.01 -19.54
C PHE A 176 1.74 -26.59 -20.82
N THR A 177 3.04 -26.80 -20.89
CA THR A 177 3.79 -26.73 -22.14
C THR A 177 3.48 -27.95 -23.01
N GLU A 178 3.80 -27.92 -24.32
CA GLU A 178 3.71 -29.07 -25.21
C GLU A 178 4.48 -30.30 -24.69
N ASP A 179 5.60 -30.07 -24.02
CA ASP A 179 6.43 -31.11 -23.38
C ASP A 179 5.82 -31.68 -22.08
N GLY A 180 4.63 -31.18 -21.66
CA GLY A 180 3.92 -31.64 -20.47
C GLY A 180 4.42 -31.05 -19.16
N GLN A 181 5.27 -30.01 -19.18
CA GLN A 181 5.65 -29.28 -17.97
C GLN A 181 4.50 -28.38 -17.51
N GLN A 182 4.15 -28.47 -16.25
CA GLN A 182 3.14 -27.66 -15.64
C GLN A 182 3.64 -26.22 -15.42
N LEU A 183 3.01 -25.24 -16.07
CA LEU A 183 3.35 -23.81 -15.98
C LEU A 183 2.64 -23.09 -14.86
N THR A 184 1.44 -23.55 -14.46
CA THR A 184 0.64 -22.92 -13.41
C THR A 184 0.20 -23.94 -12.39
N ILE A 185 -0.02 -23.50 -11.14
CA ILE A 185 -0.57 -24.36 -10.10
C ILE A 185 -2.07 -24.53 -10.33
N CYS A 186 -2.48 -25.79 -10.40
CA CYS A 186 -3.88 -26.16 -10.51
C CYS A 186 -4.53 -26.01 -9.13
N LEU A 187 -5.47 -25.08 -9.01
CA LEU A 187 -6.20 -24.80 -7.77
C LEU A 187 -7.65 -25.37 -7.80
N SER A 188 -8.04 -25.96 -8.91
CA SER A 188 -9.37 -26.53 -9.11
C SER A 188 -9.33 -28.05 -9.10
N ASP A 189 -10.29 -28.67 -8.41
CA ASP A 189 -10.48 -30.14 -8.42
C ASP A 189 -11.02 -30.65 -9.79
N ASP A 190 -11.55 -29.75 -10.63
CA ASP A 190 -12.01 -30.04 -11.99
C ASP A 190 -10.90 -29.88 -13.04
N ASP A 191 -9.75 -30.51 -12.81
CA ASP A 191 -8.55 -30.44 -13.66
C ASP A 191 -8.71 -31.09 -15.05
N ASN A 192 -9.94 -31.27 -15.54
CA ASN A 192 -10.21 -31.93 -16.83
C ASN A 192 -9.96 -31.05 -18.06
N GLU A 193 -9.81 -29.72 -17.90
CA GLU A 193 -9.47 -28.83 -19.00
C GLU A 193 -7.99 -28.40 -18.89
N ARG A 194 -7.13 -29.19 -19.53
CA ARG A 194 -5.72 -28.81 -19.68
C ARG A 194 -5.60 -27.80 -20.82
N VAL A 195 -5.11 -26.60 -20.52
CA VAL A 195 -4.74 -25.62 -21.55
C VAL A 195 -3.28 -25.83 -21.94
N ILE A 196 -3.04 -26.23 -23.18
CA ILE A 196 -1.69 -26.33 -23.74
C ILE A 196 -1.34 -24.95 -24.32
N VAL A 197 -0.20 -24.40 -23.93
CA VAL A 197 0.31 -23.11 -24.41
C VAL A 197 1.56 -23.40 -25.20
N ASP A 198 1.58 -22.96 -26.46
CA ASP A 198 2.72 -23.02 -27.39
C ASP A 198 3.85 -22.05 -26.97
#